data_f5864d5cbbc8d763915e23aab5af3cc4
#
_entry.id   f5864d5cbbc8d763915e23aab5af3cc4
#
_cell.length_a   1.000
_cell.length_b   1.000
_cell.length_c   1.000
_cell.angle_alpha   90.00
_cell.angle_beta   90.00
_cell.angle_gamma   90.00
#
_symmetry.space_group_name_H-M   'P 1'
#
loop_
_entity.id
_entity.type
_entity.pdbx_description
1 polymer ?
#
loop_
_entity_poly.entity_id
_entity_poly.type
_entity_poly.pdbx_seq_one_letter_code
_entity_poly.pdbx_strand_id
1 'polypeptide(L)'
;MATVQLSNVKKRFGKVEIIHGVSVDIEDGEFIVIVGPSGCGKSTLLRMVAGLETVTEGEVLINGNRVNEQEPMDRDIAMVFQNYALYPHMSVRQNMAYSLKIAGIGKQEIATKVSEAAELLQLSPYLDRKPKELSGGQRQRVAMGRAIVREPAVFLFDEPLSNLDAKLRVQMRLEIKELQSKLNITSLYVTHDQVEAMTMADRMIVMNEGVAEQIGTPLEVYETPRTLFAAQFIGSPAMNLVEGTAANGKVTLRNGVIMETGSNAEGDVWVGMRPEHLSTDTGGLLQFDFSLIEPLGANSLLHGSLKGLDAPFSVSLPGVYRPDSLSGSINLSIQSKNVHLFDRGSGLRID
;
A
#
# COMPACT_ATOMS: atom_id res chain seq x y z
N MET A 1 -14.10 18.07 8.23
CA MET A 1 -13.53 16.80 8.63
C MET A 1 -14.57 15.74 8.43
N ALA A 2 -14.23 14.59 7.92
CA ALA A 2 -15.24 13.65 7.47
C ALA A 2 -14.84 12.19 7.73
N THR A 3 -15.77 11.39 8.27
CA THR A 3 -15.67 9.94 8.29
C THR A 3 -16.09 9.38 6.93
N VAL A 4 -15.50 8.24 6.55
CA VAL A 4 -15.92 7.47 5.37
C VAL A 4 -16.20 6.05 5.78
N GLN A 5 -17.38 5.52 5.44
CA GLN A 5 -17.75 4.14 5.74
C GLN A 5 -18.10 3.40 4.45
N LEU A 6 -17.52 2.23 4.30
CA LEU A 6 -17.87 1.26 3.27
C LEU A 6 -18.55 0.08 3.95
N SER A 7 -19.77 -0.24 3.54
CA SER A 7 -20.55 -1.35 4.12
C SER A 7 -20.89 -2.35 3.04
N ASN A 8 -20.18 -3.50 3.05
CA ASN A 8 -20.36 -4.60 2.10
C ASN A 8 -20.42 -4.14 0.64
N VAL A 9 -19.51 -3.23 0.27
CA VAL A 9 -19.47 -2.60 -1.07
C VAL A 9 -19.08 -3.63 -2.11
N LYS A 10 -19.94 -3.84 -3.12
CA LYS A 10 -19.70 -4.74 -4.25
C LYS A 10 -19.80 -4.03 -5.57
N LYS A 11 -19.03 -4.51 -6.55
CA LYS A 11 -19.07 -4.01 -7.93
C LYS A 11 -19.08 -5.13 -8.94
N ARG A 12 -20.05 -5.06 -9.87
CA ARG A 12 -20.12 -5.92 -11.04
C ARG A 12 -20.13 -5.09 -12.33
N PHE A 13 -19.39 -5.55 -13.32
CA PHE A 13 -19.48 -5.10 -14.71
C PHE A 13 -20.12 -6.20 -15.54
N GLY A 14 -21.39 -6.02 -15.87
CA GLY A 14 -22.18 -7.08 -16.48
C GLY A 14 -22.28 -8.31 -15.57
N LYS A 15 -21.67 -9.43 -15.99
CA LYS A 15 -21.66 -10.69 -15.22
C LYS A 15 -20.41 -10.88 -14.37
N VAL A 16 -19.40 -10.01 -14.51
CA VAL A 16 -18.11 -10.15 -13.80
C VAL A 16 -18.14 -9.30 -12.53
N GLU A 17 -17.98 -9.95 -11.39
CA GLU A 17 -17.82 -9.28 -10.11
C GLU A 17 -16.35 -8.90 -9.92
N ILE A 18 -16.09 -7.62 -9.58
CA ILE A 18 -14.75 -7.05 -9.44
C ILE A 18 -14.45 -6.70 -7.98
N ILE A 19 -15.46 -6.35 -7.19
CA ILE A 19 -15.35 -6.09 -5.74
C ILE A 19 -16.37 -6.98 -5.04
N HIS A 20 -15.89 -7.74 -4.04
CA HIS A 20 -16.61 -8.85 -3.42
C HIS A 20 -17.09 -8.56 -1.99
N GLY A 21 -17.45 -7.32 -1.68
CA GLY A 21 -18.02 -6.98 -0.37
C GLY A 21 -16.99 -6.38 0.59
N VAL A 22 -16.38 -5.26 0.22
CA VAL A 22 -15.44 -4.55 1.09
C VAL A 22 -16.19 -3.76 2.15
N SER A 23 -15.78 -3.93 3.42
CA SER A 23 -16.29 -3.17 4.56
C SER A 23 -15.14 -2.57 5.36
N VAL A 24 -15.21 -1.27 5.62
CA VAL A 24 -14.24 -0.53 6.44
C VAL A 24 -14.87 0.76 6.96
N ASP A 25 -14.60 1.07 8.21
CA ASP A 25 -14.91 2.36 8.82
C ASP A 25 -13.60 3.17 8.89
N ILE A 26 -13.60 4.37 8.30
CA ILE A 26 -12.46 5.28 8.23
C ILE A 26 -12.78 6.49 9.09
N GLU A 27 -11.91 6.72 10.06
CA GLU A 27 -12.06 7.80 11.02
C GLU A 27 -11.71 9.16 10.41
N ASP A 28 -12.18 10.21 11.06
CA ASP A 28 -11.87 11.58 10.66
C ASP A 28 -10.36 11.87 10.76
N GLY A 29 -9.80 12.42 9.67
CA GLY A 29 -8.36 12.72 9.57
C GLY A 29 -7.47 11.51 9.30
N GLU A 30 -8.01 10.29 9.17
CA GLU A 30 -7.25 9.06 8.92
C GLU A 30 -6.71 9.00 7.49
N PHE A 31 -5.47 8.52 7.34
CA PHE A 31 -4.84 8.24 6.06
C PHE A 31 -4.89 6.74 5.75
N ILE A 32 -5.84 6.35 4.92
CA ILE A 32 -6.01 4.96 4.48
C ILE A 32 -5.26 4.73 3.16
N VAL A 33 -4.43 3.70 3.12
CA VAL A 33 -3.80 3.25 1.87
C VAL A 33 -4.41 1.95 1.39
N ILE A 34 -4.89 1.94 0.15
CA ILE A 34 -5.40 0.75 -0.53
C ILE A 34 -4.27 0.21 -1.41
N VAL A 35 -3.75 -0.97 -1.08
CA VAL A 35 -2.60 -1.58 -1.74
C VAL A 35 -2.92 -2.99 -2.25
N GLY A 36 -2.26 -3.42 -3.32
CA GLY A 36 -2.46 -4.73 -3.93
C GLY A 36 -1.94 -4.80 -5.36
N PRO A 37 -1.97 -5.98 -6.01
CA PRO A 37 -1.53 -6.16 -7.40
C PRO A 37 -2.33 -5.31 -8.40
N SER A 38 -1.79 -5.15 -9.61
CA SER A 38 -2.53 -4.52 -10.69
C SER A 38 -3.79 -5.32 -11.02
N GLY A 39 -4.92 -4.63 -11.23
CA GLY A 39 -6.19 -5.28 -11.58
C GLY A 39 -7.01 -5.84 -10.41
N CYS A 40 -6.56 -5.78 -9.16
CA CYS A 40 -7.32 -6.31 -8.01
C CYS A 40 -8.49 -5.42 -7.53
N GLY A 41 -8.83 -4.33 -8.24
CA GLY A 41 -10.01 -3.51 -7.95
C GLY A 41 -9.76 -2.22 -7.15
N LYS A 42 -8.54 -1.86 -6.77
CA LYS A 42 -8.20 -0.66 -5.96
C LYS A 42 -8.78 0.65 -6.50
N SER A 43 -8.45 0.98 -7.76
CA SER A 43 -8.96 2.20 -8.39
C SER A 43 -10.47 2.14 -8.60
N THR A 44 -11.07 0.96 -8.78
CA THR A 44 -12.51 0.79 -8.86
C THR A 44 -13.17 1.15 -7.53
N LEU A 45 -12.63 0.63 -6.41
CA LEU A 45 -13.10 0.97 -5.07
C LEU A 45 -13.00 2.47 -4.80
N LEU A 46 -11.85 3.09 -5.10
CA LEU A 46 -11.65 4.53 -4.96
C LEU A 46 -12.64 5.34 -5.80
N ARG A 47 -12.89 4.93 -7.05
CA ARG A 47 -13.84 5.60 -7.95
C ARG A 47 -15.28 5.45 -7.50
N MET A 48 -15.65 4.37 -6.82
CA MET A 48 -16.97 4.24 -6.20
C MET A 48 -17.15 5.24 -5.06
N VAL A 49 -16.12 5.45 -4.22
CA VAL A 49 -16.14 6.52 -3.19
C VAL A 49 -16.25 7.89 -3.86
N ALA A 50 -15.54 8.10 -4.96
CA ALA A 50 -15.59 9.36 -5.72
C ALA A 50 -16.92 9.62 -6.46
N GLY A 51 -17.78 8.60 -6.62
CA GLY A 51 -18.98 8.70 -7.45
C GLY A 51 -18.71 8.65 -8.95
N LEU A 52 -17.48 8.32 -9.35
CA LEU A 52 -17.09 8.14 -10.74
C LEU A 52 -17.43 6.74 -11.26
N GLU A 53 -17.82 5.85 -10.35
CA GLU A 53 -18.27 4.50 -10.64
C GLU A 53 -19.43 4.14 -9.68
N THR A 54 -20.45 3.47 -10.20
CA THR A 54 -21.63 3.11 -9.44
C THR A 54 -21.36 1.93 -8.50
N VAL A 55 -21.95 1.94 -7.32
CA VAL A 55 -21.98 0.79 -6.39
C VAL A 55 -23.07 -0.17 -6.86
N THR A 56 -22.77 -1.48 -6.95
CA THR A 56 -23.77 -2.48 -7.35
C THR A 56 -24.60 -2.95 -6.14
N GLU A 57 -23.93 -3.25 -5.03
CA GLU A 57 -24.54 -3.63 -3.75
C GLU A 57 -23.73 -3.02 -2.61
N GLY A 58 -24.35 -2.84 -1.44
CA GLY A 58 -23.73 -2.20 -0.28
C GLY A 58 -23.84 -0.69 -0.30
N GLU A 59 -23.14 -0.04 0.61
CA GLU A 59 -23.30 1.39 0.86
C GLU A 59 -21.95 2.09 1.04
N VAL A 60 -21.86 3.30 0.51
CA VAL A 60 -20.80 4.27 0.78
C VAL A 60 -21.42 5.44 1.53
N LEU A 61 -20.88 5.73 2.72
CA LEU A 61 -21.30 6.87 3.51
C LEU A 61 -20.14 7.84 3.69
N ILE A 62 -20.43 9.14 3.60
CA ILE A 62 -19.51 10.24 3.94
C ILE A 62 -20.19 11.09 5.00
N ASN A 63 -19.56 11.29 6.14
CA ASN A 63 -20.18 11.96 7.31
C ASN A 63 -21.54 11.36 7.72
N GLY A 64 -21.65 10.02 7.66
CA GLY A 64 -22.91 9.32 7.97
C GLY A 64 -24.00 9.44 6.92
N ASN A 65 -23.79 10.22 5.84
CA ASN A 65 -24.74 10.34 4.75
C ASN A 65 -24.42 9.35 3.64
N ARG A 66 -25.44 8.57 3.22
CA ARG A 66 -25.31 7.65 2.09
C ARG A 66 -25.16 8.45 0.80
N VAL A 67 -24.08 8.17 0.05
CA VAL A 67 -23.71 8.95 -1.16
C VAL A 67 -23.79 8.13 -2.46
N ASN A 68 -24.35 6.92 -2.44
CA ASN A 68 -24.37 6.05 -3.62
C ASN A 68 -24.95 6.70 -4.88
N GLU A 69 -26.03 7.48 -4.72
CA GLU A 69 -26.76 8.14 -5.80
C GLU A 69 -26.33 9.60 -6.03
N GLN A 70 -25.40 10.13 -5.20
CA GLN A 70 -24.92 11.49 -5.34
C GLN A 70 -23.88 11.57 -6.46
N GLU A 71 -23.98 12.64 -7.26
CA GLU A 71 -22.98 12.95 -8.27
C GLU A 71 -21.62 13.32 -7.60
N PRO A 72 -20.47 13.14 -8.28
CA PRO A 72 -19.15 13.43 -7.71
C PRO A 72 -19.01 14.87 -7.17
N MET A 73 -19.68 15.84 -7.81
CA MET A 73 -19.63 17.25 -7.41
C MET A 73 -20.31 17.54 -6.08
N ASP A 74 -21.24 16.69 -5.65
CA ASP A 74 -22.06 16.87 -4.46
C ASP A 74 -21.53 16.11 -3.23
N ARG A 75 -20.43 15.32 -3.42
CA ARG A 75 -19.85 14.47 -2.36
C ARG A 75 -18.83 15.17 -1.45
N ASP A 76 -18.55 16.44 -1.68
CA ASP A 76 -17.51 17.22 -0.96
C ASP A 76 -16.14 16.50 -0.92
N ILE A 77 -15.73 15.96 -2.05
CA ILE A 77 -14.45 15.27 -2.24
C ILE A 77 -13.56 15.99 -3.25
N ALA A 78 -12.26 15.75 -3.15
CA ALA A 78 -11.33 16.09 -4.22
C ALA A 78 -10.47 14.88 -4.59
N MET A 79 -10.22 14.69 -5.89
CA MET A 79 -9.48 13.56 -6.41
C MET A 79 -8.25 14.01 -7.20
N VAL A 80 -7.11 13.39 -6.89
CA VAL A 80 -5.85 13.51 -7.65
C VAL A 80 -5.67 12.25 -8.46
N PHE A 81 -5.62 12.40 -9.79
CA PHE A 81 -5.51 11.30 -10.74
C PHE A 81 -4.06 10.96 -11.05
N GLN A 82 -3.79 9.73 -11.45
CA GLN A 82 -2.50 9.20 -11.86
C GLN A 82 -1.80 10.04 -12.95
N ASN A 83 -2.56 10.60 -13.91
CA ASN A 83 -2.06 11.43 -14.99
C ASN A 83 -2.12 12.94 -14.69
N TYR A 84 -2.34 13.31 -13.40
CA TYR A 84 -2.49 14.69 -12.90
C TYR A 84 -3.72 15.43 -13.44
N ALA A 85 -4.28 15.06 -14.58
CA ALA A 85 -5.43 15.66 -15.27
C ALA A 85 -5.36 17.19 -15.37
N LEU A 86 -4.15 17.76 -15.61
CA LEU A 86 -3.98 19.20 -15.76
C LEU A 86 -4.48 19.70 -17.13
N TYR A 87 -5.09 20.86 -17.15
CA TYR A 87 -5.49 21.54 -18.38
C TYR A 87 -4.23 22.13 -19.06
N PRO A 88 -3.77 21.59 -20.21
CA PRO A 88 -2.46 21.94 -20.78
C PRO A 88 -2.37 23.35 -21.33
N HIS A 89 -3.50 23.96 -21.68
CA HIS A 89 -3.60 25.33 -22.21
C HIS A 89 -3.66 26.40 -21.13
N MET A 90 -3.96 26.01 -19.88
CA MET A 90 -4.07 26.92 -18.73
C MET A 90 -2.75 27.04 -17.98
N SER A 91 -2.48 28.20 -17.35
CA SER A 91 -1.38 28.36 -16.40
C SER A 91 -1.65 27.61 -15.09
N VAL A 92 -0.63 27.48 -14.22
CA VAL A 92 -0.77 26.91 -12.87
C VAL A 92 -1.89 27.61 -12.11
N ARG A 93 -1.84 28.94 -12.04
CA ARG A 93 -2.89 29.79 -11.42
C ARG A 93 -4.27 29.46 -11.97
N GLN A 94 -4.40 29.35 -13.28
CA GLN A 94 -5.68 29.06 -13.92
C GLN A 94 -6.16 27.62 -13.63
N ASN A 95 -5.25 26.65 -13.62
CA ASN A 95 -5.55 25.27 -13.23
C ASN A 95 -6.12 25.20 -11.81
N MET A 96 -5.44 25.83 -10.84
CA MET A 96 -5.89 25.84 -9.44
C MET A 96 -7.22 26.59 -9.27
N ALA A 97 -7.40 27.73 -9.94
CA ALA A 97 -8.60 28.54 -9.84
C ALA A 97 -9.84 27.97 -10.53
N TYR A 98 -9.69 26.94 -11.39
CA TYR A 98 -10.75 26.53 -12.32
C TYR A 98 -12.03 26.05 -11.60
N SER A 99 -11.88 25.15 -10.62
CA SER A 99 -13.01 24.63 -9.84
C SER A 99 -13.76 25.73 -9.07
N LEU A 100 -13.02 26.66 -8.47
CA LEU A 100 -13.61 27.78 -7.73
C LEU A 100 -14.40 28.74 -8.65
N LYS A 101 -13.92 28.93 -9.89
CA LYS A 101 -14.66 29.75 -10.90
C LYS A 101 -15.97 29.09 -11.30
N ILE A 102 -16.00 27.78 -11.50
CA ILE A 102 -17.23 27.03 -11.80
C ILE A 102 -18.21 27.11 -10.64
N ALA A 103 -17.71 27.05 -9.39
CA ALA A 103 -18.51 27.21 -8.18
C ALA A 103 -19.02 28.66 -7.97
N GLY A 104 -18.66 29.62 -8.85
CA GLY A 104 -19.13 31.00 -8.76
C GLY A 104 -18.45 31.86 -7.69
N ILE A 105 -17.32 31.40 -7.14
CA ILE A 105 -16.57 32.12 -6.11
C ILE A 105 -16.02 33.44 -6.66
N GLY A 106 -16.00 34.48 -5.82
CA GLY A 106 -15.55 35.83 -6.20
C GLY A 106 -14.06 35.88 -6.56
N LYS A 107 -13.69 36.74 -7.53
CA LYS A 107 -12.30 36.82 -8.04
C LYS A 107 -11.25 37.06 -6.95
N GLN A 108 -11.57 37.87 -5.94
CA GLN A 108 -10.63 38.19 -4.86
C GLN A 108 -10.41 37.03 -3.95
N GLU A 109 -11.46 36.30 -3.57
CA GLU A 109 -11.39 35.09 -2.77
C GLU A 109 -10.63 33.98 -3.51
N ILE A 110 -10.87 33.78 -4.81
CA ILE A 110 -10.10 32.86 -5.65
C ILE A 110 -8.60 33.21 -5.61
N ALA A 111 -8.26 34.50 -5.72
CA ALA A 111 -6.86 34.91 -5.70
C ALA A 111 -6.20 34.61 -4.36
N THR A 112 -6.89 34.82 -3.25
CA THR A 112 -6.41 34.48 -1.89
C THR A 112 -6.19 32.97 -1.74
N LYS A 113 -7.21 32.15 -1.98
CA LYS A 113 -7.15 30.68 -1.87
C LYS A 113 -6.05 30.07 -2.76
N VAL A 114 -5.91 30.56 -3.99
CA VAL A 114 -4.84 30.10 -4.91
C VAL A 114 -3.47 30.53 -4.41
N SER A 115 -3.31 31.73 -3.84
CA SER A 115 -2.03 32.19 -3.30
C SER A 115 -1.61 31.37 -2.08
N GLU A 116 -2.52 31.13 -1.15
CA GLU A 116 -2.29 30.32 0.06
C GLU A 116 -1.91 28.86 -0.31
N ALA A 117 -2.67 28.22 -1.19
CA ALA A 117 -2.35 26.88 -1.67
C ALA A 117 -1.03 26.83 -2.45
N ALA A 118 -0.71 27.87 -3.23
CA ALA A 118 0.54 27.95 -3.96
C ALA A 118 1.75 28.12 -3.02
N GLU A 119 1.61 28.87 -1.93
CA GLU A 119 2.62 29.03 -0.90
C GLU A 119 2.86 27.70 -0.17
N LEU A 120 1.78 27.06 0.29
CA LEU A 120 1.82 25.75 0.97
C LEU A 120 2.55 24.69 0.13
N LEU A 121 2.35 24.70 -1.20
CA LEU A 121 2.91 23.73 -2.16
C LEU A 121 4.21 24.22 -2.83
N GLN A 122 4.77 25.36 -2.43
CA GLN A 122 5.97 25.96 -3.03
C GLN A 122 5.84 26.19 -4.55
N LEU A 123 4.64 26.58 -4.99
CA LEU A 123 4.28 26.85 -6.40
C LEU A 123 4.28 28.33 -6.77
N SER A 124 4.44 29.25 -5.80
CA SER A 124 4.36 30.69 -6.01
C SER A 124 5.23 31.20 -7.21
N PRO A 125 6.48 30.71 -7.40
CA PRO A 125 7.31 31.15 -8.55
C PRO A 125 6.84 30.60 -9.90
N TYR A 126 5.90 29.65 -9.93
CA TYR A 126 5.47 28.94 -11.13
C TYR A 126 4.04 29.24 -11.55
N LEU A 127 3.32 30.12 -10.83
CA LEU A 127 1.90 30.39 -11.03
C LEU A 127 1.50 30.77 -12.46
N ASP A 128 2.38 31.43 -13.19
CA ASP A 128 2.09 31.89 -14.57
C ASP A 128 2.61 30.94 -15.64
N ARG A 129 3.32 29.84 -15.25
CA ARG A 129 3.79 28.78 -16.17
C ARG A 129 2.65 27.85 -16.57
N LYS A 130 2.83 27.20 -17.74
CA LYS A 130 1.94 26.12 -18.21
C LYS A 130 2.48 24.73 -17.83
N PRO A 131 1.64 23.69 -17.79
CA PRO A 131 2.06 22.34 -17.39
C PRO A 131 3.28 21.78 -18.16
N LYS A 132 3.45 22.11 -19.44
CA LYS A 132 4.60 21.70 -20.27
C LYS A 132 5.94 22.28 -19.80
N GLU A 133 5.92 23.34 -19.03
CA GLU A 133 7.10 24.05 -18.51
C GLU A 133 7.47 23.64 -17.09
N LEU A 134 6.79 22.58 -16.56
CA LEU A 134 6.93 22.08 -15.21
C LEU A 134 7.58 20.70 -15.19
N SER A 135 8.37 20.44 -14.13
CA SER A 135 8.85 19.08 -13.82
C SER A 135 7.68 18.16 -13.40
N GLY A 136 7.93 16.83 -13.31
CA GLY A 136 6.95 15.86 -12.82
C GLY A 136 6.40 16.20 -11.44
N GLY A 137 7.27 16.48 -10.46
CA GLY A 137 6.86 16.86 -9.12
C GLY A 137 6.11 18.19 -9.05
N GLN A 138 6.50 19.18 -9.89
CA GLN A 138 5.75 20.43 -9.97
C GLN A 138 4.35 20.20 -10.54
N ARG A 139 4.18 19.36 -11.56
CA ARG A 139 2.84 18.97 -12.06
C ARG A 139 2.00 18.27 -11.00
N GLN A 140 2.63 17.38 -10.22
CA GLN A 140 1.97 16.70 -9.09
C GLN A 140 1.47 17.72 -8.05
N ARG A 141 2.33 18.66 -7.61
CA ARG A 141 1.93 19.72 -6.68
C ARG A 141 0.80 20.59 -7.23
N VAL A 142 0.79 20.88 -8.54
CA VAL A 142 -0.34 21.60 -9.16
C VAL A 142 -1.63 20.80 -9.09
N ALA A 143 -1.59 19.48 -9.33
CA ALA A 143 -2.76 18.62 -9.20
C ALA A 143 -3.28 18.59 -7.75
N MET A 144 -2.38 18.55 -6.76
CA MET A 144 -2.74 18.68 -5.34
C MET A 144 -3.32 20.06 -5.04
N GLY A 145 -2.74 21.13 -5.58
CA GLY A 145 -3.25 22.51 -5.40
C GLY A 145 -4.67 22.70 -5.93
N ARG A 146 -5.01 22.05 -7.05
CA ARG A 146 -6.39 22.03 -7.59
C ARG A 146 -7.38 21.37 -6.63
N ALA A 147 -6.92 20.39 -5.86
CA ALA A 147 -7.72 19.69 -4.88
C ALA A 147 -7.86 20.51 -3.57
N ILE A 148 -6.73 21.04 -3.07
CA ILE A 148 -6.66 21.78 -1.81
C ILE A 148 -7.50 23.05 -1.81
N VAL A 149 -7.48 23.83 -2.90
CA VAL A 149 -8.24 25.10 -2.98
C VAL A 149 -9.73 24.93 -2.78
N ARG A 150 -10.26 23.70 -2.89
CA ARG A 150 -11.67 23.37 -2.65
C ARG A 150 -11.98 23.12 -1.18
N GLU A 151 -10.95 22.93 -0.34
CA GLU A 151 -11.09 22.56 1.08
C GLU A 151 -12.04 21.36 1.26
N PRO A 152 -11.77 20.21 0.57
CA PRO A 152 -12.69 19.09 0.55
C PRO A 152 -12.72 18.38 1.91
N ALA A 153 -13.85 17.71 2.21
CA ALA A 153 -13.96 16.87 3.39
C ALA A 153 -13.13 15.58 3.29
N VAL A 154 -12.94 15.03 2.08
CA VAL A 154 -12.16 13.81 1.82
C VAL A 154 -11.23 13.99 0.62
N PHE A 155 -9.97 13.59 0.76
CA PHE A 155 -9.00 13.49 -0.32
C PHE A 155 -8.92 12.07 -0.88
N LEU A 156 -8.93 11.95 -2.20
CA LEU A 156 -8.78 10.69 -2.92
C LEU A 156 -7.57 10.77 -3.85
N PHE A 157 -6.67 9.78 -3.78
CA PHE A 157 -5.45 9.70 -4.58
C PHE A 157 -5.41 8.38 -5.37
N ASP A 158 -5.48 8.46 -6.70
CA ASP A 158 -5.39 7.28 -7.60
C ASP A 158 -3.98 7.20 -8.17
N GLU A 159 -3.09 6.43 -7.53
CA GLU A 159 -1.68 6.20 -7.88
C GLU A 159 -0.90 7.50 -8.21
N PRO A 160 -0.91 8.52 -7.37
CA PRO A 160 -0.42 9.85 -7.73
C PRO A 160 1.09 9.90 -7.98
N LEU A 161 1.89 8.96 -7.46
CA LEU A 161 3.35 8.96 -7.54
C LEU A 161 3.92 8.01 -8.61
N SER A 162 3.08 7.23 -9.28
CA SER A 162 3.50 6.17 -10.22
C SER A 162 4.34 6.67 -11.39
N ASN A 163 4.13 7.92 -11.84
CA ASN A 163 4.81 8.53 -12.98
C ASN A 163 6.08 9.33 -12.60
N LEU A 164 6.58 9.20 -11.36
CA LEU A 164 7.75 9.91 -10.87
C LEU A 164 8.96 8.98 -10.77
N ASP A 165 10.16 9.54 -10.95
CA ASP A 165 11.41 8.83 -10.67
C ASP A 165 11.55 8.50 -9.16
N ALA A 166 12.43 7.54 -8.82
CA ALA A 166 12.57 7.03 -7.47
C ALA A 166 12.92 8.12 -6.43
N LYS A 167 13.82 9.05 -6.76
CA LYS A 167 14.24 10.11 -5.84
C LYS A 167 13.10 11.09 -5.57
N LEU A 168 12.41 11.50 -6.62
CA LEU A 168 11.29 12.43 -6.54
C LEU A 168 10.09 11.78 -5.83
N ARG A 169 9.87 10.47 -6.02
CA ARG A 169 8.83 9.72 -5.33
C ARG A 169 9.02 9.73 -3.82
N VAL A 170 10.26 9.51 -3.33
CA VAL A 170 10.58 9.60 -1.89
C VAL A 170 10.24 10.98 -1.33
N GLN A 171 10.66 12.05 -2.02
CA GLN A 171 10.39 13.41 -1.59
C GLN A 171 8.88 13.72 -1.56
N MET A 172 8.16 13.40 -2.64
CA MET A 172 6.73 13.68 -2.76
C MET A 172 5.88 12.89 -1.75
N ARG A 173 6.30 11.67 -1.39
CA ARG A 173 5.66 10.87 -0.35
C ARG A 173 5.69 11.58 1.01
N LEU A 174 6.85 12.11 1.40
CA LEU A 174 6.98 12.90 2.64
C LEU A 174 6.11 14.16 2.59
N GLU A 175 6.13 14.89 1.49
CA GLU A 175 5.35 16.11 1.30
C GLU A 175 3.82 15.83 1.39
N ILE A 176 3.34 14.72 0.80
CA ILE A 176 1.91 14.35 0.88
C ILE A 176 1.52 14.02 2.33
N LYS A 177 2.36 13.25 3.06
CA LYS A 177 2.06 12.90 4.46
C LYS A 177 2.09 14.15 5.36
N GLU A 178 3.08 15.02 5.20
CA GLU A 178 3.14 16.31 5.93
C GLU A 178 1.93 17.19 5.63
N LEU A 179 1.53 17.28 4.36
CA LEU A 179 0.39 18.07 3.94
C LEU A 179 -0.91 17.55 4.55
N GLN A 180 -1.14 16.25 4.49
CA GLN A 180 -2.31 15.61 5.07
C GLN A 180 -2.38 15.83 6.58
N SER A 181 -1.23 15.67 7.29
CA SER A 181 -1.14 15.93 8.73
C SER A 181 -1.45 17.40 9.08
N LYS A 182 -0.98 18.36 8.28
CA LYS A 182 -1.25 19.79 8.48
C LYS A 182 -2.71 20.15 8.26
N LEU A 183 -3.34 19.54 7.26
CA LEU A 183 -4.73 19.81 6.89
C LEU A 183 -5.71 18.96 7.69
N ASN A 184 -5.25 17.88 8.30
CA ASN A 184 -6.05 16.88 9.04
C ASN A 184 -7.27 16.40 8.25
N ILE A 185 -7.10 16.16 6.94
CA ILE A 185 -8.17 15.73 6.04
C ILE A 185 -8.13 14.21 5.88
N THR A 186 -9.28 13.55 6.01
CA THR A 186 -9.45 12.13 5.73
C THR A 186 -9.02 11.80 4.30
N SER A 187 -8.14 10.83 4.14
CA SER A 187 -7.50 10.55 2.86
C SER A 187 -7.54 9.08 2.49
N LEU A 188 -7.97 8.76 1.26
CA LEU A 188 -7.86 7.44 0.67
C LEU A 188 -6.84 7.49 -0.48
N TYR A 189 -5.83 6.66 -0.38
CA TYR A 189 -4.68 6.65 -1.28
C TYR A 189 -4.50 5.25 -1.91
N VAL A 190 -4.55 5.16 -3.22
CA VAL A 190 -4.31 3.92 -3.96
C VAL A 190 -2.86 3.86 -4.42
N THR A 191 -2.21 2.75 -4.20
CA THR A 191 -0.87 2.46 -4.72
C THR A 191 -0.66 0.96 -4.98
N HIS A 192 0.34 0.64 -5.77
CA HIS A 192 0.91 -0.71 -5.88
C HIS A 192 2.29 -0.80 -5.19
N ASP A 193 2.80 0.31 -4.64
CA ASP A 193 4.10 0.38 -3.97
C ASP A 193 3.93 0.10 -2.47
N GLN A 194 4.54 -1.00 -2.02
CA GLN A 194 4.48 -1.43 -0.61
C GLN A 194 5.16 -0.41 0.33
N VAL A 195 6.22 0.26 -0.15
CA VAL A 195 6.93 1.25 0.68
C VAL A 195 6.06 2.47 0.92
N GLU A 196 5.25 2.88 -0.07
CA GLU A 196 4.26 3.93 0.12
C GLU A 196 3.23 3.51 1.19
N ALA A 197 2.67 2.30 1.06
CA ALA A 197 1.71 1.77 2.01
C ALA A 197 2.27 1.68 3.44
N MET A 198 3.48 1.13 3.60
CA MET A 198 4.14 0.97 4.90
C MET A 198 4.50 2.29 5.59
N THR A 199 4.80 3.35 4.81
CA THR A 199 5.34 4.59 5.37
C THR A 199 4.32 5.73 5.52
N MET A 200 3.22 5.67 4.77
CA MET A 200 2.23 6.75 4.76
C MET A 200 0.94 6.40 5.50
N ALA A 201 0.55 5.13 5.51
CA ALA A 201 -0.75 4.71 6.04
C ALA A 201 -0.82 4.80 7.57
N ASP A 202 -1.93 5.28 8.09
CA ASP A 202 -2.35 5.02 9.46
C ASP A 202 -2.94 3.60 9.54
N ARG A 203 -3.79 3.22 8.58
CA ARG A 203 -4.19 1.84 8.28
C ARG A 203 -4.11 1.58 6.77
N MET A 204 -3.88 0.32 6.41
CA MET A 204 -3.91 -0.11 5.02
C MET A 204 -4.97 -1.18 4.78
N ILE A 205 -5.49 -1.20 3.55
CA ILE A 205 -6.37 -2.25 3.02
C ILE A 205 -5.56 -3.02 1.99
N VAL A 206 -5.18 -4.25 2.30
CA VAL A 206 -4.52 -5.15 1.35
C VAL A 206 -5.58 -5.81 0.50
N MET A 207 -5.60 -5.50 -0.78
CA MET A 207 -6.59 -6.04 -1.73
C MET A 207 -5.98 -7.11 -2.63
N ASN A 208 -6.74 -8.17 -2.83
CA ASN A 208 -6.45 -9.22 -3.80
C ASN A 208 -7.74 -9.69 -4.46
N GLU A 209 -7.77 -9.77 -5.78
CA GLU A 209 -8.92 -10.28 -6.56
C GLU A 209 -10.29 -9.75 -6.10
N GLY A 210 -10.37 -8.46 -5.79
CA GLY A 210 -11.61 -7.80 -5.35
C GLY A 210 -11.97 -7.99 -3.88
N VAL A 211 -11.16 -8.70 -3.10
CA VAL A 211 -11.35 -8.95 -1.67
C VAL A 211 -10.38 -8.11 -0.86
N ALA A 212 -10.81 -7.59 0.28
CA ALA A 212 -9.92 -7.03 1.30
C ALA A 212 -9.37 -8.17 2.18
N GLU A 213 -8.16 -8.64 1.86
CA GLU A 213 -7.48 -9.75 2.54
C GLU A 213 -7.19 -9.42 4.01
N GLN A 214 -6.76 -8.20 4.25
CA GLN A 214 -6.48 -7.69 5.60
C GLN A 214 -6.62 -6.18 5.64
N ILE A 215 -7.16 -5.68 6.75
CA ILE A 215 -7.20 -4.25 7.10
C ILE A 215 -6.55 -4.12 8.47
N GLY A 216 -5.57 -3.23 8.59
CA GLY A 216 -4.83 -2.99 9.84
C GLY A 216 -3.75 -1.93 9.68
N THR A 217 -3.04 -1.61 10.75
CA THR A 217 -1.85 -0.76 10.68
C THR A 217 -0.76 -1.42 9.85
N PRO A 218 0.17 -0.67 9.24
CA PRO A 218 1.27 -1.25 8.48
C PRO A 218 2.05 -2.33 9.24
N LEU A 219 2.36 -2.10 10.51
CA LEU A 219 3.09 -3.05 11.34
C LEU A 219 2.25 -4.31 11.64
N GLU A 220 0.97 -4.17 11.95
CA GLU A 220 0.09 -5.35 12.14
C GLU A 220 0.04 -6.23 10.89
N VAL A 221 -0.09 -5.63 9.70
CA VAL A 221 -0.12 -6.40 8.45
C VAL A 221 1.21 -7.08 8.17
N TYR A 222 2.33 -6.44 8.52
CA TYR A 222 3.67 -6.98 8.35
C TYR A 222 4.01 -8.09 9.37
N GLU A 223 3.75 -7.84 10.66
CA GLU A 223 4.11 -8.73 11.76
C GLU A 223 3.11 -9.87 11.95
N THR A 224 1.84 -9.59 11.72
CA THR A 224 0.73 -10.55 11.91
C THR A 224 -0.16 -10.67 10.67
N PRO A 225 0.41 -11.07 9.50
CA PRO A 225 -0.39 -11.25 8.29
C PRO A 225 -1.46 -12.32 8.52
N ARG A 226 -2.71 -12.02 8.13
CA ARG A 226 -3.85 -12.93 8.32
C ARG A 226 -3.98 -13.99 7.24
N THR A 227 -3.42 -13.73 6.05
CA THR A 227 -3.49 -14.64 4.92
C THR A 227 -2.12 -14.86 4.32
N LEU A 228 -1.93 -15.98 3.62
CA LEU A 228 -0.72 -16.25 2.82
C LEU A 228 -0.46 -15.13 1.82
N PHE A 229 -1.53 -14.61 1.21
CA PHE A 229 -1.39 -13.52 0.26
C PHE A 229 -0.81 -12.26 0.93
N ALA A 230 -1.37 -11.82 2.06
CA ALA A 230 -0.87 -10.66 2.79
C ALA A 230 0.59 -10.85 3.23
N ALA A 231 0.94 -12.06 3.71
CA ALA A 231 2.29 -12.42 4.13
C ALA A 231 3.33 -12.32 3.00
N GLN A 232 2.97 -12.76 1.78
CA GLN A 232 3.84 -12.71 0.62
C GLN A 232 3.83 -11.35 -0.07
N PHE A 233 2.69 -10.66 -0.07
CA PHE A 233 2.56 -9.38 -0.75
C PHE A 233 3.24 -8.26 0.04
N ILE A 234 3.18 -8.26 1.38
CA ILE A 234 3.80 -7.24 2.22
C ILE A 234 5.17 -7.70 2.73
N GLY A 235 6.19 -6.99 2.30
CA GLY A 235 7.60 -7.26 2.56
C GLY A 235 8.41 -7.43 1.26
N SER A 236 9.61 -6.88 1.25
CA SER A 236 10.55 -7.01 0.12
C SER A 236 11.95 -7.32 0.68
N PRO A 237 12.43 -8.55 0.48
CA PRO A 237 11.83 -9.66 -0.27
C PRO A 237 10.56 -10.26 0.37
N ALA A 238 9.79 -11.02 -0.45
CA ALA A 238 8.60 -11.72 0.03
C ALA A 238 8.92 -12.77 1.11
N MET A 239 7.96 -13.09 1.96
CA MET A 239 8.06 -14.15 2.96
C MET A 239 8.32 -15.50 2.28
N ASN A 240 9.32 -16.25 2.75
CA ASN A 240 9.53 -17.64 2.35
C ASN A 240 8.39 -18.51 2.87
N LEU A 241 7.87 -19.39 2.02
CA LEU A 241 6.85 -20.37 2.38
C LEU A 241 7.38 -21.79 2.17
N VAL A 242 7.32 -22.60 3.21
CA VAL A 242 7.74 -24.00 3.17
C VAL A 242 6.62 -24.87 3.73
N GLU A 243 6.38 -26.02 3.11
CA GLU A 243 5.40 -26.98 3.62
C GLU A 243 5.92 -27.71 4.85
N GLY A 244 5.03 -27.92 5.83
CA GLY A 244 5.33 -28.65 7.04
C GLY A 244 4.09 -29.24 7.68
N THR A 245 4.30 -29.99 8.77
CA THR A 245 3.23 -30.52 9.63
C THR A 245 3.44 -30.01 11.03
N ALA A 246 2.45 -29.34 11.60
CA ALA A 246 2.47 -28.81 12.96
C ALA A 246 1.87 -29.81 13.94
N ALA A 247 2.54 -30.01 15.07
CA ALA A 247 2.06 -30.84 16.18
C ALA A 247 2.79 -30.49 17.48
N ASN A 248 2.06 -30.44 18.60
CA ASN A 248 2.64 -30.29 19.95
C ASN A 248 3.59 -29.11 20.11
N GLY A 249 3.27 -27.92 19.57
CA GLY A 249 4.09 -26.73 19.67
C GLY A 249 5.34 -26.73 18.76
N LYS A 250 5.42 -27.67 17.83
CA LYS A 250 6.53 -27.82 16.88
C LYS A 250 6.01 -27.93 15.46
N VAL A 251 6.85 -27.58 14.50
CA VAL A 251 6.59 -27.84 13.09
C VAL A 251 7.73 -28.67 12.51
N THR A 252 7.37 -29.72 11.77
CA THR A 252 8.31 -30.55 11.01
C THR A 252 8.20 -30.16 9.55
N LEU A 253 9.28 -29.62 8.97
CA LEU A 253 9.36 -29.32 7.55
C LEU A 253 9.45 -30.61 6.73
N ARG A 254 9.12 -30.56 5.44
CA ARG A 254 9.18 -31.76 4.55
C ARG A 254 10.56 -32.40 4.46
N ASN A 255 11.63 -31.67 4.71
CA ASN A 255 13.01 -32.25 4.77
C ASN A 255 13.38 -32.85 6.14
N GLY A 256 12.44 -32.94 7.07
CA GLY A 256 12.63 -33.53 8.40
C GLY A 256 13.16 -32.55 9.45
N VAL A 257 13.46 -31.32 9.13
CA VAL A 257 13.87 -30.29 10.11
C VAL A 257 12.69 -29.98 11.05
N ILE A 258 12.94 -30.01 12.34
CA ILE A 258 11.96 -29.72 13.39
C ILE A 258 12.31 -28.37 14.02
N MET A 259 11.33 -27.48 14.09
CA MET A 259 11.45 -26.16 14.71
C MET A 259 10.37 -26.00 15.80
N GLU A 260 10.71 -25.28 16.85
CA GLU A 260 9.74 -24.88 17.86
C GLU A 260 8.91 -23.69 17.33
N THR A 261 7.60 -23.73 17.58
CA THR A 261 6.68 -22.65 17.28
C THR A 261 5.98 -22.20 18.55
N GLY A 262 5.53 -20.95 18.61
CA GLY A 262 4.72 -20.49 19.74
C GLY A 262 3.23 -20.95 19.66
N SER A 263 2.89 -21.75 18.65
CA SER A 263 1.51 -22.12 18.30
C SER A 263 1.17 -23.55 18.70
N ASN A 264 -0.05 -23.77 19.12
CA ASN A 264 -0.64 -25.10 19.33
C ASN A 264 -1.37 -25.64 18.08
N ALA A 265 -1.04 -25.11 16.90
CA ALA A 265 -1.62 -25.60 15.65
C ALA A 265 -1.30 -27.07 15.39
N GLU A 266 -2.22 -27.78 14.75
CA GLU A 266 -2.06 -29.18 14.35
C GLU A 266 -2.45 -29.38 12.89
N GLY A 267 -1.73 -30.27 12.20
CA GLY A 267 -1.99 -30.65 10.81
C GLY A 267 -1.03 -30.04 9.79
N ASP A 268 -1.40 -30.14 8.52
CA ASP A 268 -0.60 -29.65 7.41
C ASP A 268 -0.65 -28.13 7.31
N VAL A 269 0.53 -27.51 7.27
CA VAL A 269 0.67 -26.04 7.31
C VAL A 269 1.65 -25.53 6.25
N TRP A 270 1.48 -24.27 5.88
CA TRP A 270 2.55 -23.46 5.32
C TRP A 270 3.31 -22.79 6.46
N VAL A 271 4.63 -22.93 6.43
CA VAL A 271 5.56 -22.30 7.38
C VAL A 271 6.13 -21.06 6.72
N GLY A 272 5.79 -19.91 7.23
CA GLY A 272 6.25 -18.61 6.75
C GLY A 272 7.48 -18.14 7.52
N MET A 273 8.53 -17.74 6.81
CA MET A 273 9.77 -17.20 7.38
C MET A 273 10.21 -15.97 6.58
N ARG A 274 10.28 -14.79 7.21
CA ARG A 274 10.77 -13.61 6.53
C ARG A 274 12.28 -13.68 6.31
N PRO A 275 12.78 -13.28 5.12
CA PRO A 275 14.21 -13.32 4.81
C PRO A 275 15.10 -12.59 5.81
N GLU A 276 14.64 -11.46 6.34
CA GLU A 276 15.35 -10.61 7.31
C GLU A 276 15.33 -11.14 8.75
N HIS A 277 14.48 -12.11 9.06
CA HIS A 277 14.43 -12.75 10.38
C HIS A 277 15.34 -13.97 10.50
N LEU A 278 15.97 -14.35 9.39
CA LEU A 278 16.96 -15.42 9.33
C LEU A 278 18.35 -14.89 9.67
N SER A 279 19.11 -15.62 10.44
CA SER A 279 20.48 -15.27 10.81
C SER A 279 21.41 -16.46 10.60
N THR A 280 22.68 -16.20 10.28
CA THR A 280 23.70 -17.24 10.20
C THR A 280 24.05 -17.75 11.59
N ASP A 281 24.05 -19.07 11.75
CA ASP A 281 24.36 -19.72 13.00
C ASP A 281 25.02 -21.09 12.72
N THR A 282 26.21 -21.34 13.25
CA THR A 282 26.95 -22.60 13.06
C THR A 282 26.19 -23.83 13.61
N GLY A 283 25.32 -23.62 14.61
CA GLY A 283 24.41 -24.64 15.15
C GLY A 283 23.00 -24.57 14.57
N GLY A 284 22.76 -23.72 13.58
CA GLY A 284 21.43 -23.52 12.97
C GLY A 284 20.89 -24.77 12.30
N LEU A 285 19.61 -25.01 12.48
CA LEU A 285 18.93 -26.23 12.00
C LEU A 285 18.61 -26.19 10.50
N LEU A 286 18.51 -24.98 9.90
CA LEU A 286 18.17 -24.80 8.51
C LEU A 286 19.43 -24.73 7.66
N GLN A 287 19.80 -25.84 6.98
CA GLN A 287 20.90 -25.82 6.02
C GLN A 287 20.42 -25.22 4.71
N PHE A 288 21.03 -24.10 4.31
CA PHE A 288 20.67 -23.32 3.13
C PHE A 288 21.80 -23.36 2.10
N ASP A 289 21.48 -23.84 0.91
CA ASP A 289 22.36 -23.89 -0.25
C ASP A 289 22.00 -22.72 -1.17
N PHE A 290 22.93 -21.75 -1.31
CA PHE A 290 22.68 -20.57 -2.13
C PHE A 290 23.33 -20.69 -3.52
N SER A 291 22.67 -20.11 -4.52
CA SER A 291 23.10 -20.09 -5.91
C SER A 291 23.38 -18.68 -6.45
N LEU A 292 22.88 -17.65 -5.78
CA LEU A 292 23.05 -16.26 -6.18
C LEU A 292 23.14 -15.36 -4.93
N ILE A 293 24.01 -14.34 -5.02
CA ILE A 293 24.11 -13.27 -4.01
C ILE A 293 23.91 -11.92 -4.71
N GLU A 294 22.99 -11.11 -4.17
CA GLU A 294 22.75 -9.74 -4.58
C GLU A 294 23.21 -8.77 -3.47
N PRO A 295 24.38 -8.14 -3.58
CA PRO A 295 24.82 -7.13 -2.63
C PRO A 295 24.01 -5.82 -2.86
N LEU A 296 23.19 -5.45 -1.88
CA LEU A 296 22.36 -4.24 -1.92
C LEU A 296 22.96 -3.04 -1.18
N GLY A 297 24.21 -3.19 -0.70
CA GLY A 297 24.92 -2.18 0.07
C GLY A 297 24.78 -2.35 1.57
N ALA A 298 23.64 -1.98 2.17
CA ALA A 298 23.39 -2.19 3.60
C ALA A 298 23.20 -3.66 3.95
N ASN A 299 22.59 -4.44 3.06
CA ASN A 299 22.32 -5.86 3.19
C ASN A 299 22.78 -6.61 1.93
N SER A 300 22.90 -7.92 2.03
CA SER A 300 23.02 -8.84 0.90
C SER A 300 21.86 -9.81 0.91
N LEU A 301 21.25 -10.00 -0.26
CA LEU A 301 20.17 -10.95 -0.46
C LEU A 301 20.76 -12.21 -1.10
N LEU A 302 20.57 -13.35 -0.44
CA LEU A 302 21.01 -14.65 -0.90
C LEU A 302 19.79 -15.42 -1.39
N HIS A 303 19.91 -16.02 -2.59
CA HIS A 303 18.88 -16.85 -3.20
C HIS A 303 19.36 -18.29 -3.34
N GLY A 304 18.50 -19.22 -3.02
CA GLY A 304 18.82 -20.65 -3.06
C GLY A 304 17.65 -21.51 -2.64
N SER A 305 17.94 -22.60 -1.94
CA SER A 305 16.95 -23.52 -1.37
C SER A 305 17.41 -24.08 -0.03
N LEU A 306 16.49 -24.49 0.81
CA LEU A 306 16.84 -25.30 1.99
C LEU A 306 17.18 -26.72 1.52
N LYS A 307 18.23 -27.31 2.10
CA LYS A 307 18.67 -28.65 1.75
C LYS A 307 17.52 -29.67 1.88
N GLY A 308 17.33 -30.44 0.82
CA GLY A 308 16.24 -31.40 0.73
C GLY A 308 14.86 -30.82 0.36
N LEU A 309 14.80 -29.54 -0.02
CA LEU A 309 13.61 -28.88 -0.56
C LEU A 309 13.96 -28.18 -1.87
N ASP A 310 13.08 -28.30 -2.86
CA ASP A 310 13.25 -27.65 -4.18
C ASP A 310 12.61 -26.24 -4.23
N ALA A 311 11.92 -25.82 -3.15
CA ALA A 311 11.27 -24.52 -3.10
C ALA A 311 12.31 -23.39 -3.03
N PRO A 312 12.11 -22.30 -3.82
CA PRO A 312 12.96 -21.12 -3.71
C PRO A 312 12.94 -20.54 -2.29
N PHE A 313 14.11 -20.18 -1.81
CA PHE A 313 14.28 -19.64 -0.47
C PHE A 313 15.24 -18.45 -0.53
N SER A 314 14.92 -17.37 0.15
CA SER A 314 15.73 -16.14 0.17
C SER A 314 16.10 -15.77 1.59
N VAL A 315 17.30 -15.22 1.77
CA VAL A 315 17.82 -14.79 3.07
C VAL A 315 18.39 -13.40 2.94
N SER A 316 18.00 -12.48 3.80
CA SER A 316 18.54 -11.13 3.85
C SER A 316 19.49 -10.99 5.03
N LEU A 317 20.78 -10.89 4.75
CA LEU A 317 21.83 -10.77 5.78
C LEU A 317 22.36 -9.32 5.82
N PRO A 318 22.66 -8.77 7.00
CA PRO A 318 23.26 -7.44 7.12
C PRO A 318 24.69 -7.44 6.57
N GLY A 319 25.08 -6.34 5.90
CA GLY A 319 26.40 -6.15 5.33
C GLY A 319 26.55 -6.62 3.88
N VAL A 320 27.77 -6.52 3.36
CA VAL A 320 28.11 -6.87 1.97
C VAL A 320 28.82 -8.22 1.96
N TYR A 321 28.13 -9.23 1.49
CA TYR A 321 28.70 -10.56 1.23
C TYR A 321 29.13 -10.65 -0.23
N ARG A 322 30.36 -11.15 -0.46
CA ARG A 322 30.88 -11.46 -1.80
C ARG A 322 30.83 -12.96 -2.03
N PRO A 323 30.70 -13.43 -3.30
CA PRO A 323 30.70 -14.85 -3.61
C PRO A 323 31.88 -15.62 -2.99
N ASP A 324 33.08 -15.00 -2.95
CA ASP A 324 34.30 -15.58 -2.40
C ASP A 324 34.31 -15.67 -0.86
N SER A 325 33.36 -15.05 -0.17
CA SER A 325 33.26 -15.04 1.28
C SER A 325 32.30 -16.09 1.86
N LEU A 326 31.57 -16.80 1.00
CA LEU A 326 30.62 -17.85 1.38
C LEU A 326 30.91 -19.14 0.59
N SER A 327 30.76 -20.28 1.23
CA SER A 327 31.12 -21.62 0.71
C SER A 327 29.99 -22.33 -0.04
N GLY A 328 28.94 -21.65 -0.49
CA GLY A 328 27.81 -22.25 -1.19
C GLY A 328 26.73 -22.86 -0.27
N SER A 329 27.05 -23.14 1.00
CA SER A 329 26.08 -23.63 1.98
C SER A 329 26.34 -22.99 3.33
N ILE A 330 25.27 -22.53 4.00
CA ILE A 330 25.31 -21.94 5.34
C ILE A 330 24.18 -22.51 6.20
N ASN A 331 24.44 -22.58 7.51
CA ASN A 331 23.39 -22.90 8.47
C ASN A 331 22.70 -21.62 8.96
N LEU A 332 21.39 -21.69 9.06
CA LEU A 332 20.55 -20.58 9.48
C LEU A 332 19.74 -20.95 10.72
N SER A 333 19.47 -19.94 11.52
CA SER A 333 18.53 -20.00 12.64
C SER A 333 17.44 -18.95 12.46
N ILE A 334 16.27 -19.20 13.09
CA ILE A 334 15.15 -18.28 13.20
C ILE A 334 14.58 -18.38 14.61
N GLN A 335 14.18 -17.26 15.18
CA GLN A 335 13.48 -17.25 16.47
C GLN A 335 12.05 -17.76 16.31
N SER A 336 11.55 -18.56 17.25
CA SER A 336 10.20 -19.15 17.19
C SER A 336 9.07 -18.13 16.99
N LYS A 337 9.19 -16.94 17.59
CA LYS A 337 8.23 -15.82 17.41
C LYS A 337 8.13 -15.28 15.99
N ASN A 338 9.13 -15.54 15.14
CA ASN A 338 9.21 -15.09 13.75
C ASN A 338 8.83 -16.21 12.76
N VAL A 339 8.38 -17.35 13.26
CA VAL A 339 7.83 -18.45 12.46
C VAL A 339 6.32 -18.26 12.40
N HIS A 340 5.77 -18.12 11.20
CA HIS A 340 4.35 -17.93 10.96
C HIS A 340 3.73 -19.22 10.42
N LEU A 341 2.58 -19.60 10.94
CA LEU A 341 1.88 -20.79 10.47
C LEU A 341 0.55 -20.40 9.79
N PHE A 342 0.34 -20.98 8.62
CA PHE A 342 -0.91 -20.82 7.88
C PHE A 342 -1.49 -22.19 7.58
N ASP A 343 -2.79 -22.34 7.73
CA ASP A 343 -3.51 -23.54 7.32
C ASP A 343 -3.32 -23.79 5.83
N ARG A 344 -2.99 -25.02 5.46
CA ARG A 344 -2.66 -25.35 4.07
C ARG A 344 -3.83 -25.23 3.11
N GLY A 345 -5.03 -25.50 3.57
CA GLY A 345 -6.24 -25.50 2.74
C GLY A 345 -6.84 -24.11 2.53
N SER A 346 -6.96 -23.34 3.61
CA SER A 346 -7.58 -22.01 3.60
C SER A 346 -6.59 -20.88 3.35
N GLY A 347 -5.29 -21.08 3.59
CA GLY A 347 -4.28 -20.03 3.56
C GLY A 347 -4.41 -19.01 4.69
N LEU A 348 -5.25 -19.28 5.69
CA LEU A 348 -5.41 -18.40 6.85
C LEU A 348 -4.36 -18.70 7.92
N ARG A 349 -3.93 -17.65 8.61
CA ARG A 349 -3.04 -17.76 9.75
C ARG A 349 -3.70 -18.52 10.90
N ILE A 350 -2.92 -19.39 11.58
CA ILE A 350 -3.39 -20.28 12.66
C ILE A 350 -2.51 -20.24 13.91
N ASP A 351 -1.54 -19.31 13.98
CA ASP A 351 -0.63 -19.12 15.12
C ASP A 351 -0.92 -17.83 15.90
#